data_313a24854134e85c7f697c6ff9cde0a2
#
_entry.id   313a24854134e85c7f697c6ff9cde0a2
#
_cell.length_a   1.000
_cell.length_b   1.000
_cell.length_c   1.000
_cell.angle_alpha   90.00
_cell.angle_beta   90.00
_cell.angle_gamma   90.00
#
_symmetry.space_group_name_H-M   'P 1'
#
loop_
_entity.id
_entity.type
_entity.pdbx_description
1 polymer ?
#
loop_
_entity_poly.entity_id
_entity_poly.type
_entity_poly.pdbx_seq_one_letter_code
_entity_poly.pdbx_strand_id
1 'polypeptide(L)'
;QNFDMSEVGDKKVFAMDKYSSVKTTSNYPILSERQMKGFDLVICCVDNLGVRRTLYNTSLKWLDLRAQGRNAALVSHNADPKMYDMLLAGEEGSFSCQGDSWDGSNKGVHFMQVAIAGLGAQWIQRYMNDEEVREYMVVNV
;
A
#
# COMPACT_ATOMS: atom_id res chain seq x y z
N GLN A 1 -4.32 12.37 -8.26
CA GLN A 1 -3.29 12.63 -7.25
C GLN A 1 -3.46 14.06 -6.76
N ASN A 2 -3.36 14.27 -5.45
CA ASN A 2 -3.54 15.59 -4.81
C ASN A 2 -2.25 16.43 -4.83
N PHE A 3 -1.44 16.28 -5.88
CA PHE A 3 -0.20 17.02 -6.03
C PHE A 3 -0.38 18.21 -6.97
N ASP A 4 0.33 19.30 -6.67
CA ASP A 4 0.38 20.46 -7.53
C ASP A 4 1.22 20.17 -8.78
N MET A 5 0.94 20.84 -9.90
CA MET A 5 1.73 20.70 -11.13
C MET A 5 3.20 21.10 -10.93
N SER A 6 3.49 21.97 -9.97
CA SER A 6 4.86 22.37 -9.58
C SER A 6 5.66 21.23 -8.94
N GLU A 7 5.01 20.15 -8.51
CA GLU A 7 5.62 19.00 -7.84
C GLU A 7 5.90 17.84 -8.81
N VAL A 8 5.62 18.03 -10.09
CA VAL A 8 5.91 17.03 -11.13
C VAL A 8 7.43 16.86 -11.25
N GLY A 9 7.91 15.65 -11.01
CA GLY A 9 9.33 15.30 -10.97
C GLY A 9 9.91 15.14 -9.57
N ASP A 10 9.23 15.62 -8.53
CA ASP A 10 9.66 15.43 -7.15
C ASP A 10 9.34 14.01 -6.66
N LYS A 11 10.11 13.53 -5.67
CA LYS A 11 9.77 12.28 -4.99
C LYS A 11 8.48 12.49 -4.19
N LYS A 12 7.53 11.56 -4.30
CA LYS A 12 6.23 11.61 -3.63
C LYS A 12 6.33 11.87 -2.13
N VAL A 13 7.34 11.33 -1.46
CA VAL A 13 7.56 11.54 -0.02
C VAL A 13 7.81 13.02 0.32
N PHE A 14 8.54 13.74 -0.52
CA PHE A 14 8.81 15.16 -0.30
C PHE A 14 7.61 16.04 -0.65
N ALA A 15 6.91 15.71 -1.73
CA ALA A 15 5.67 16.39 -2.09
C ALA A 15 4.57 16.24 -1.01
N MET A 16 4.56 15.13 -0.28
CA MET A 16 3.63 14.88 0.83
C MET A 16 4.02 15.55 2.15
N ASP A 17 5.27 15.95 2.33
CA ASP A 17 5.78 16.48 3.59
C ASP A 17 5.00 17.73 4.06
N LYS A 18 4.60 18.58 3.13
CA LYS A 18 3.79 19.78 3.42
C LYS A 18 2.35 19.50 3.88
N TYR A 19 1.85 18.27 3.65
CA TYR A 19 0.49 17.87 4.02
C TYR A 19 0.46 16.98 5.27
N SER A 20 1.62 16.65 5.82
CA SER A 20 1.73 15.66 6.89
C SER A 20 2.58 16.19 8.05
N SER A 21 2.12 15.99 9.26
CA SER A 21 2.93 16.16 10.47
C SER A 21 3.88 14.96 10.72
N VAL A 22 3.88 13.99 9.82
CA VAL A 22 4.66 12.76 9.92
C VAL A 22 6.05 12.99 9.34
N LYS A 23 7.07 12.50 10.03
CA LYS A 23 8.45 12.56 9.53
C LYS A 23 8.57 11.72 8.26
N THR A 24 8.90 12.36 7.16
CA THR A 24 9.17 11.70 5.89
C THR A 24 10.64 11.38 5.73
N THR A 25 10.95 10.20 5.23
CA THR A 25 12.31 9.79 4.89
C THR A 25 12.31 9.12 3.52
N SER A 26 13.34 9.36 2.72
CA SER A 26 13.54 8.66 1.45
C SER A 26 14.64 7.63 1.62
N ASN A 27 14.27 6.42 2.01
CA ASN A 27 15.16 5.27 2.00
C ASN A 27 15.03 4.56 0.65
N TYR A 28 15.93 4.84 -0.27
CA TYR A 28 16.03 4.14 -1.55
C TYR A 28 17.42 3.52 -1.69
N PRO A 29 17.60 2.33 -2.21
CA PRO A 29 16.61 1.40 -2.77
C PRO A 29 16.37 0.20 -1.83
N ILE A 30 15.15 -0.20 -1.67
CA ILE A 30 14.71 -1.50 -1.18
C ILE A 30 14.74 -1.68 0.35
N LEU A 31 13.55 -1.89 0.83
CA LEU A 31 13.22 -2.23 2.19
C LEU A 31 13.86 -3.56 2.58
N SER A 32 14.69 -3.52 3.59
CA SER A 32 15.14 -4.72 4.29
C SER A 32 14.38 -4.86 5.61
N GLU A 33 14.25 -6.07 6.13
CA GLU A 33 13.65 -6.30 7.45
C GLU A 33 14.31 -5.42 8.54
N ARG A 34 15.63 -5.20 8.44
CA ARG A 34 16.37 -4.35 9.37
C ARG A 34 15.85 -2.90 9.44
N GLN A 35 15.40 -2.36 8.30
CA GLN A 35 14.86 -0.99 8.24
C GLN A 35 13.46 -0.89 8.81
N MET A 36 12.75 -2.00 8.88
CA MET A 36 11.39 -2.09 9.42
C MET A 36 11.35 -2.43 10.92
N LYS A 37 12.45 -2.92 11.49
CA LYS A 37 12.53 -3.21 12.92
C LYS A 37 12.38 -1.94 13.75
N GLY A 38 11.60 -2.05 14.84
CA GLY A 38 11.36 -0.96 15.78
C GLY A 38 10.09 -0.15 15.51
N PHE A 39 9.33 -0.53 14.49
CA PHE A 39 7.99 -0.01 14.27
C PHE A 39 6.93 -0.97 14.82
N ASP A 40 5.87 -0.43 15.42
CA ASP A 40 4.76 -1.22 15.97
C ASP A 40 3.91 -1.85 14.87
N LEU A 41 3.83 -1.20 13.72
CA LEU A 41 3.12 -1.65 12.53
C LEU A 41 3.79 -1.08 11.26
N VAL A 42 4.00 -1.93 10.26
CA VAL A 42 4.49 -1.54 8.94
C VAL A 42 3.34 -1.52 7.95
N ILE A 43 3.09 -0.38 7.31
CA ILE A 43 2.04 -0.24 6.30
C ILE A 43 2.68 -0.23 4.92
N CYS A 44 2.29 -1.18 4.09
CA CYS A 44 2.79 -1.35 2.73
C CYS A 44 1.76 -0.83 1.72
N CYS A 45 2.13 0.18 0.96
CA CYS A 45 1.30 0.76 -0.12
C CYS A 45 2.07 0.82 -1.44
N VAL A 46 3.10 -0.03 -1.60
CA VAL A 46 3.93 -0.04 -2.81
C VAL A 46 3.28 -0.85 -3.93
N ASP A 47 3.69 -0.61 -5.15
CA ASP A 47 3.27 -1.34 -6.35
C ASP A 47 4.25 -2.47 -6.75
N ASN A 48 5.27 -2.73 -5.94
CA ASN A 48 6.35 -3.68 -6.22
C ASN A 48 6.18 -5.00 -5.47
N LEU A 49 6.07 -6.12 -6.20
CA LEU A 49 5.90 -7.45 -5.61
C LEU A 49 7.13 -7.93 -4.83
N GLY A 50 8.34 -7.57 -5.25
CA GLY A 50 9.57 -7.95 -4.55
C GLY A 50 9.63 -7.37 -3.13
N VAL A 51 9.21 -6.11 -2.97
CA VAL A 51 9.09 -5.48 -1.65
C VAL A 51 8.03 -6.18 -0.79
N ARG A 52 6.89 -6.53 -1.38
CA ARG A 52 5.83 -7.30 -0.69
C ARG A 52 6.30 -8.67 -0.26
N ARG A 53 7.00 -9.41 -1.12
CA ARG A 53 7.60 -10.72 -0.77
C ARG A 53 8.54 -10.59 0.42
N THR A 54 9.38 -9.55 0.44
CA THR A 54 10.25 -9.29 1.59
C THR A 54 9.45 -9.07 2.86
N LEU A 55 8.41 -8.23 2.81
CA LEU A 55 7.55 -7.94 3.96
C LEU A 55 6.83 -9.19 4.48
N TYR A 56 6.22 -9.98 3.58
CA TYR A 56 5.44 -11.16 3.95
C TYR A 56 6.29 -12.28 4.58
N ASN A 57 7.59 -12.30 4.29
CA ASN A 57 8.54 -13.24 4.88
C ASN A 57 9.11 -12.76 6.23
N THR A 58 8.66 -11.62 6.77
CA THR A 58 9.10 -11.13 8.08
C THR A 58 8.19 -11.62 9.20
N SER A 59 8.69 -11.60 10.42
CA SER A 59 7.89 -11.80 11.64
C SER A 59 7.30 -10.50 12.18
N LEU A 60 7.37 -9.41 11.43
CA LEU A 60 6.87 -8.11 11.83
C LEU A 60 5.33 -8.05 11.71
N LYS A 61 4.74 -7.10 12.42
CA LYS A 61 3.33 -6.75 12.23
C LYS A 61 3.20 -5.82 11.04
N TRP A 62 2.38 -6.19 10.07
CA TRP A 62 2.22 -5.41 8.86
C TRP A 62 0.80 -5.44 8.30
N LEU A 63 0.50 -4.42 7.53
CA LEU A 63 -0.72 -4.27 6.73
C LEU A 63 -0.34 -3.92 5.31
N ASP A 64 -0.77 -4.71 4.33
CA ASP A 64 -0.58 -4.44 2.90
C ASP A 64 -1.88 -3.95 2.27
N LEU A 65 -1.82 -2.79 1.63
CA LEU A 65 -2.92 -2.16 0.92
C LEU A 65 -2.62 -2.15 -0.58
N ARG A 66 -3.54 -2.66 -1.37
CA ARG A 66 -3.41 -2.78 -2.82
C ARG A 66 -4.62 -2.18 -3.52
N ALA A 67 -4.37 -1.49 -4.63
CA ALA A 67 -5.41 -1.07 -5.56
C ALA A 67 -4.90 -1.18 -6.99
N GLN A 68 -5.70 -1.74 -7.88
CA GLN A 68 -5.45 -1.78 -9.30
C GLN A 68 -6.78 -1.75 -10.06
N GLY A 69 -6.98 -0.72 -10.86
CA GLY A 69 -8.23 -0.52 -11.58
C GLY A 69 -9.43 -0.45 -10.61
N ARG A 70 -10.36 -1.38 -10.77
CA ARG A 70 -11.58 -1.49 -9.95
C ARG A 70 -11.44 -2.46 -8.78
N ASN A 71 -10.25 -3.01 -8.57
CA ASN A 71 -9.98 -3.99 -7.53
C ASN A 71 -9.13 -3.36 -6.42
N ALA A 72 -9.38 -3.79 -5.19
CA ALA A 72 -8.51 -3.48 -4.06
C ALA A 72 -8.43 -4.66 -3.10
N ALA A 73 -7.34 -4.74 -2.36
CA ALA A 73 -7.17 -5.71 -1.31
C ALA A 73 -6.47 -5.09 -0.10
N LEU A 74 -6.89 -5.53 1.07
CA LEU A 74 -6.25 -5.30 2.36
C LEU A 74 -5.86 -6.67 2.91
N VAL A 75 -4.60 -6.83 3.30
CA VAL A 75 -4.08 -8.08 3.86
C VAL A 75 -3.22 -7.76 5.06
N SER A 76 -3.43 -8.44 6.17
CA SER A 76 -2.63 -8.28 7.38
C SER A 76 -1.69 -9.47 7.61
N HIS A 77 -0.70 -9.26 8.48
CA HIS A 77 0.25 -10.29 8.91
C HIS A 77 -0.40 -11.52 9.59
N ASN A 78 -1.69 -11.45 9.94
CA ASN A 78 -2.44 -12.55 10.54
C ASN A 78 -3.19 -13.39 9.48
N ALA A 79 -3.18 -13.00 8.22
CA ALA A 79 -3.87 -13.75 7.17
C ALA A 79 -3.21 -15.11 6.90
N ASP A 80 -4.00 -16.08 6.44
CA ASP A 80 -3.48 -17.41 6.10
C ASP A 80 -2.34 -17.29 5.07
N PRO A 81 -1.16 -17.86 5.33
CA PRO A 81 -0.03 -17.83 4.40
C PRO A 81 -0.35 -18.35 3.00
N LYS A 82 -1.32 -19.23 2.84
CA LYS A 82 -1.80 -19.69 1.52
C LYS A 82 -2.34 -18.55 0.65
N MET A 83 -2.86 -17.50 1.27
CA MET A 83 -3.29 -16.31 0.54
C MET A 83 -2.12 -15.51 0.01
N TYR A 84 -0.96 -15.57 0.66
CA TYR A 84 0.23 -14.84 0.24
C TYR A 84 0.70 -15.30 -1.14
N ASP A 85 0.73 -16.61 -1.38
CA ASP A 85 1.13 -17.17 -2.68
C ASP A 85 0.23 -16.68 -3.81
N MET A 86 -1.07 -16.69 -3.59
CA MET A 86 -2.04 -16.17 -4.55
C MET A 86 -1.87 -14.66 -4.82
N LEU A 87 -1.64 -13.89 -3.75
CA LEU A 87 -1.50 -12.43 -3.84
C LEU A 87 -0.13 -11.99 -4.37
N LEU A 88 0.89 -12.83 -4.23
CA LEU A 88 2.23 -12.60 -4.76
C LEU A 88 2.45 -13.25 -6.13
N ALA A 89 1.47 -13.97 -6.66
CA ALA A 89 1.49 -14.46 -8.02
C ALA A 89 1.40 -13.28 -9.00
N GLY A 90 2.28 -13.27 -9.99
CA GLY A 90 2.33 -12.22 -11.01
C GLY A 90 3.76 -11.83 -11.39
N GLU A 91 3.87 -11.00 -12.40
CA GLU A 91 5.14 -10.47 -12.88
C GLU A 91 5.74 -9.48 -11.88
N GLU A 92 7.07 -9.45 -11.80
CA GLU A 92 7.78 -8.45 -11.03
C GLU A 92 7.78 -7.12 -11.78
N GLY A 93 7.58 -6.03 -11.04
CA GLY A 93 7.58 -4.68 -11.59
C GLY A 93 6.68 -3.74 -10.81
N SER A 94 6.65 -2.51 -11.27
CA SER A 94 5.74 -1.48 -10.78
C SER A 94 4.63 -1.28 -11.81
N PHE A 95 3.38 -1.40 -11.37
CA PHE A 95 2.20 -1.27 -12.22
C PHE A 95 1.37 -0.06 -11.81
N SER A 96 0.76 0.60 -12.79
CA SER A 96 -0.13 1.72 -12.52
C SER A 96 -1.38 1.26 -11.75
N CYS A 97 -1.73 1.95 -10.67
CA CYS A 97 -2.97 1.71 -9.95
C CYS A 97 -4.22 2.07 -10.76
N GLN A 98 -4.07 2.81 -11.86
CA GLN A 98 -5.14 3.10 -12.82
C GLN A 98 -5.32 2.00 -13.87
N GLY A 99 -4.40 1.04 -13.94
CA GLY A 99 -4.35 0.01 -14.99
C GLY A 99 -3.60 0.48 -16.24
N ASP A 100 -3.19 -0.48 -17.06
CA ASP A 100 -2.33 -0.23 -18.23
C ASP A 100 -3.09 0.41 -19.40
N SER A 101 -4.42 0.34 -19.40
CA SER A 101 -5.28 0.88 -20.46
C SER A 101 -5.78 2.31 -20.21
N TRP A 102 -5.30 2.96 -19.15
CA TRP A 102 -5.74 4.34 -18.88
C TRP A 102 -5.12 5.33 -19.88
N ASP A 103 -5.97 6.01 -20.61
CA ASP A 103 -5.63 6.96 -21.67
C ASP A 103 -5.40 8.41 -21.16
N GLY A 104 -5.43 8.62 -19.87
CA GLY A 104 -5.33 9.95 -19.25
C GLY A 104 -6.66 10.71 -19.13
N SER A 105 -7.75 10.13 -19.64
CA SER A 105 -9.07 10.79 -19.55
C SER A 105 -9.69 10.65 -18.16
N ASN A 106 -10.50 11.64 -17.75
CA ASN A 106 -11.24 11.59 -16.48
C ASN A 106 -12.27 10.46 -16.41
N LYS A 107 -12.71 9.93 -17.57
CA LYS A 107 -13.68 8.83 -17.63
C LYS A 107 -13.06 7.48 -17.25
N GLY A 108 -11.75 7.33 -17.44
CA GLY A 108 -11.00 6.12 -17.09
C GLY A 108 -10.39 6.13 -15.68
N VAL A 109 -10.58 7.20 -14.90
CA VAL A 109 -10.00 7.29 -13.55
C VAL A 109 -10.68 6.33 -12.59
N HIS A 110 -9.89 5.53 -11.90
CA HIS A 110 -10.34 4.63 -10.84
C HIS A 110 -10.00 5.19 -9.47
N PHE A 111 -10.91 5.04 -8.52
CA PHE A 111 -10.80 5.60 -7.16
C PHE A 111 -10.52 4.54 -6.09
N MET A 112 -10.19 3.31 -6.48
CA MET A 112 -9.96 2.23 -5.52
C MET A 112 -8.79 2.49 -4.56
N GLN A 113 -7.78 3.26 -4.99
CA GLN A 113 -6.70 3.69 -4.09
C GLN A 113 -7.21 4.58 -2.94
N VAL A 114 -8.22 5.41 -3.18
CA VAL A 114 -8.84 6.25 -2.13
C VAL A 114 -9.72 5.39 -1.22
N ALA A 115 -10.49 4.48 -1.80
CA ALA A 115 -11.34 3.58 -1.03
C ALA A 115 -10.51 2.67 -0.11
N ILE A 116 -9.44 2.05 -0.62
CA ILE A 116 -8.60 1.15 0.18
C ILE A 116 -7.81 1.93 1.24
N ALA A 117 -7.42 3.18 0.97
CA ALA A 117 -6.78 4.03 1.97
C ALA A 117 -7.71 4.31 3.15
N GLY A 118 -9.00 4.60 2.89
CA GLY A 118 -10.00 4.79 3.94
C GLY A 118 -10.26 3.52 4.76
N LEU A 119 -10.38 2.36 4.09
CA LEU A 119 -10.52 1.07 4.76
C LEU A 119 -9.28 0.71 5.59
N GLY A 120 -8.09 0.99 5.07
CA GLY A 120 -6.83 0.79 5.78
C GLY A 120 -6.71 1.69 7.00
N ALA A 121 -7.10 2.96 6.90
CA ALA A 121 -7.11 3.89 8.03
C ALA A 121 -8.05 3.41 9.15
N GLN A 122 -9.26 2.92 8.79
CA GLN A 122 -10.20 2.35 9.77
C GLN A 122 -9.65 1.07 10.41
N TRP A 123 -8.98 0.22 9.62
CA TRP A 123 -8.33 -0.98 10.12
C TRP A 123 -7.23 -0.62 11.14
N ILE A 124 -6.38 0.35 10.82
CA ILE A 124 -5.30 0.82 11.69
C ILE A 124 -5.87 1.39 13.00
N GLN A 125 -6.91 2.21 12.93
CA GLN A 125 -7.56 2.76 14.12
C GLN A 125 -8.04 1.64 15.06
N ARG A 126 -8.74 0.64 14.52
CA ARG A 126 -9.22 -0.50 15.30
C ARG A 126 -8.07 -1.30 15.91
N TYR A 127 -7.04 -1.58 15.09
CA TYR A 127 -5.86 -2.30 15.53
C TYR A 127 -5.12 -1.59 16.68
N MET A 128 -4.99 -0.26 16.60
CA MET A 128 -4.35 0.54 17.65
C MET A 128 -5.21 0.63 18.94
N ASN A 129 -6.50 0.37 18.83
CA ASN A 129 -7.43 0.29 19.95
C ASN A 129 -7.59 -1.13 20.52
N ASP A 130 -6.74 -2.07 20.10
CA ASP A 130 -6.82 -3.49 20.49
C ASP A 130 -8.19 -4.14 20.16
N GLU A 131 -8.88 -3.63 19.14
CA GLU A 131 -10.12 -4.23 18.64
C GLU A 131 -9.83 -5.38 17.67
N GLU A 132 -10.80 -6.28 17.51
CA GLU A 132 -10.74 -7.31 16.49
C GLU A 132 -10.71 -6.71 15.10
N VAL A 133 -9.73 -7.10 14.28
CA VAL A 133 -9.54 -6.64 12.91
C VAL A 133 -9.61 -7.80 11.92
N ARG A 134 -10.03 -7.51 10.71
CA ARG A 134 -10.05 -8.50 9.63
C ARG A 134 -8.65 -8.85 9.19
N GLU A 135 -8.40 -10.12 8.94
CA GLU A 135 -7.14 -10.63 8.43
C GLU A 135 -6.92 -10.22 6.98
N TYR A 136 -7.98 -10.24 6.18
CA TYR A 136 -7.96 -9.78 4.79
C TYR A 136 -9.33 -9.24 4.35
N MET A 137 -9.31 -8.46 3.29
CA MET A 137 -10.49 -7.96 2.59
C MET A 137 -10.18 -7.79 1.10
N VAL A 138 -11.09 -8.22 0.25
CA VAL A 138 -11.03 -7.96 -1.19
C VAL A 138 -12.27 -7.17 -1.58
N VAL A 139 -12.06 -6.13 -2.37
CA VAL A 139 -13.12 -5.25 -2.87
C VAL A 139 -13.03 -5.20 -4.39
N ASN A 140 -14.16 -5.38 -5.05
CA ASN A 140 -14.33 -5.23 -6.49
C ASN A 140 -15.59 -4.41 -6.76
N VAL A 141 -15.53 -3.44 -7.66
CA VAL A 141 -16.65 -2.57 -8.06
C VAL A 141 -16.71 -2.38 -9.58
#